data_2893d816ab173c437151b0f92a9b8f0d
#
_entry.id   2893d816ab173c437151b0f92a9b8f0d
#
_cell.length_a   1.000
_cell.length_b   1.000
_cell.length_c   1.000
_cell.angle_alpha   90.00
_cell.angle_beta   90.00
_cell.angle_gamma   90.00
#
_symmetry.space_group_name_H-M   'P 1'
#
loop_
_entity.id
_entity.type
_entity.pdbx_description
1 polymer ?
#
loop_
_entity_poly.entity_id
_entity_poly.type
_entity_poly.pdbx_seq_one_letter_code
_entity_poly.pdbx_strand_id
1 'polypeptide(L)'
;MNRILPGASHLQNLHPLFVHFPIAFLYGAAALYILASIRASETLKWSAFWMLMLGALGVAASVATGLYAEPGVMVAESVRDQLLKHHKHLMLTASAMTGVVTIWALAARPMPSRGRYVFLAALLGVSVLIAAGADFGGRMVYDYNAGGAACPQPIDFSK
;
A
#
# COMPACT_ATOMS: atom_id res chain seq x y z
N MET A 1 5.39 -22.83 -16.76
CA MET A 1 5.01 -22.14 -15.50
C MET A 1 3.56 -21.66 -15.48
N ASN A 2 2.81 -21.74 -16.58
CA ASN A 2 1.47 -21.13 -16.72
C ASN A 2 0.29 -21.92 -16.11
N ARG A 3 0.52 -23.04 -15.44
CA ARG A 3 -0.57 -23.90 -14.92
C ARG A 3 -0.97 -23.61 -13.46
N ILE A 4 -0.11 -22.96 -12.67
CA ILE A 4 -0.36 -22.73 -11.23
C ILE A 4 -1.05 -21.37 -11.00
N LEU A 5 -0.69 -20.35 -11.77
CA LEU A 5 -1.26 -19.01 -11.68
C LEU A 5 -1.59 -18.47 -13.08
N PRO A 6 -2.66 -18.95 -13.74
CA PRO A 6 -2.99 -18.53 -15.09
C PRO A 6 -3.28 -17.02 -15.18
N GLY A 7 -3.85 -16.42 -14.14
CA GLY A 7 -4.10 -14.96 -14.06
C GLY A 7 -2.83 -14.11 -14.05
N ALA A 8 -1.72 -14.64 -13.55
CA ALA A 8 -0.45 -13.90 -13.51
C ALA A 8 0.13 -13.62 -14.90
N SER A 9 -0.24 -14.41 -15.91
CA SER A 9 0.19 -14.18 -17.30
C SER A 9 -0.43 -12.94 -17.94
N HIS A 10 -1.52 -12.41 -17.35
CA HIS A 10 -2.21 -11.20 -17.80
C HIS A 10 -1.74 -9.94 -17.07
N LEU A 11 -0.90 -10.06 -16.04
CA LEU A 11 -0.34 -8.93 -15.35
C LEU A 11 0.81 -8.33 -16.17
N GLN A 12 0.74 -7.06 -16.50
CA GLN A 12 1.84 -6.33 -17.14
C GLN A 12 3.05 -6.19 -16.20
N ASN A 13 2.80 -6.16 -14.89
CA ASN A 13 3.82 -6.10 -13.86
C ASN A 13 3.29 -6.68 -12.53
N LEU A 14 4.19 -6.94 -11.59
CA LEU A 14 3.87 -7.55 -10.30
C LEU A 14 3.41 -6.52 -9.23
N HIS A 15 3.50 -5.23 -9.49
CA HIS A 15 3.18 -4.20 -8.50
C HIS A 15 1.76 -4.34 -7.91
N PRO A 16 0.69 -4.56 -8.70
CA PRO A 16 -0.67 -4.74 -8.16
C PRO A 16 -0.79 -5.91 -7.18
N LEU A 17 0.03 -6.95 -7.33
CA LEU A 17 0.04 -8.08 -6.40
C LEU A 17 0.60 -7.68 -5.03
N PHE A 18 1.67 -6.88 -5.02
CA PHE A 18 2.36 -6.51 -3.79
C PHE A 18 1.67 -5.42 -2.98
N VAL A 19 0.90 -4.50 -3.60
CA VAL A 19 0.29 -3.36 -2.89
C VAL A 19 -0.75 -3.75 -1.84
N HIS A 20 -1.36 -4.92 -1.95
CA HIS A 20 -2.36 -5.39 -1.01
C HIS A 20 -1.76 -5.70 0.38
N PHE A 21 -0.49 -6.12 0.44
CA PHE A 21 0.18 -6.43 1.70
C PHE A 21 0.33 -5.21 2.61
N PRO A 22 0.97 -4.09 2.18
CA PRO A 22 1.09 -2.91 3.03
C PRO A 22 -0.28 -2.32 3.39
N ILE A 23 -1.25 -2.32 2.47
CA ILE A 23 -2.60 -1.86 2.77
C ILE A 23 -3.17 -2.65 3.95
N ALA A 24 -3.26 -3.97 3.83
CA ALA A 24 -3.86 -4.81 4.86
C ALA A 24 -3.13 -4.69 6.21
N PHE A 25 -1.80 -4.79 6.19
CA PHE A 25 -1.02 -4.82 7.42
C PHE A 25 -0.92 -3.46 8.11
N LEU A 26 -0.81 -2.34 7.40
CA LEU A 26 -0.70 -1.02 8.02
C LEU A 26 -2.05 -0.55 8.58
N TYR A 27 -3.15 -0.79 7.89
CA TYR A 27 -4.49 -0.52 8.45
C TYR A 27 -4.77 -1.42 9.66
N GLY A 28 -4.42 -2.70 9.59
CA GLY A 28 -4.52 -3.63 10.72
C GLY A 28 -3.65 -3.19 11.90
N ALA A 29 -2.41 -2.75 11.66
CA ALA A 29 -1.54 -2.22 12.71
C ALA A 29 -2.15 -0.99 13.37
N ALA A 30 -2.67 -0.02 12.59
CA ALA A 30 -3.31 1.17 13.12
C ALA A 30 -4.52 0.82 14.00
N ALA A 31 -5.40 -0.05 13.50
CA ALA A 31 -6.57 -0.51 14.24
C ALA A 31 -6.19 -1.21 15.56
N LEU A 32 -5.21 -2.11 15.51
CA LEU A 32 -4.76 -2.84 16.70
C LEU A 32 -4.05 -1.93 17.72
N TYR A 33 -3.23 -0.96 17.28
CA TYR A 33 -2.60 0.00 18.19
C TYR A 33 -3.63 0.92 18.87
N ILE A 34 -4.67 1.35 18.14
CA ILE A 34 -5.79 2.10 18.72
C ILE A 34 -6.51 1.25 19.75
N LEU A 35 -6.88 0.03 19.40
CA LEU A 35 -7.56 -0.89 20.31
C LEU A 35 -6.71 -1.24 21.52
N ALA A 36 -5.39 -1.44 21.34
CA ALA A 36 -4.44 -1.67 22.41
C ALA A 36 -4.36 -0.49 23.38
N SER A 37 -4.48 0.73 22.85
CA SER A 37 -4.47 1.95 23.66
C SER A 37 -5.74 2.11 24.49
N ILE A 38 -6.89 1.69 23.96
CA ILE A 38 -8.19 1.72 24.65
C ILE A 38 -8.26 0.61 25.71
N ARG A 39 -7.79 -0.59 25.36
CA ARG A 39 -7.89 -1.78 26.23
C ARG A 39 -6.70 -1.97 27.16
N ALA A 40 -5.67 -1.15 27.09
CA ALA A 40 -4.40 -1.30 27.81
C ALA A 40 -3.79 -2.71 27.68
N SER A 41 -3.94 -3.35 26.52
CA SER A 41 -3.58 -4.75 26.29
C SER A 41 -2.19 -4.89 25.69
N GLU A 42 -1.29 -5.57 26.38
CA GLU A 42 0.06 -5.86 25.87
C GLU A 42 0.05 -6.81 24.67
N THR A 43 -0.83 -7.80 24.68
CA THR A 43 -0.98 -8.73 23.54
C THR A 43 -1.35 -7.98 22.25
N LEU A 44 -2.29 -7.03 22.34
CA LEU A 44 -2.67 -6.22 21.17
C LEU A 44 -1.54 -5.30 20.71
N LYS A 45 -0.73 -4.74 21.65
CA LYS A 45 0.45 -3.95 21.27
C LYS A 45 1.46 -4.77 20.48
N TRP A 46 1.75 -5.99 20.90
CA TRP A 46 2.67 -6.88 20.20
C TRP A 46 2.11 -7.34 18.85
N SER A 47 0.82 -7.66 18.77
CA SER A 47 0.16 -7.98 17.50
C SER A 47 0.24 -6.81 16.51
N ALA A 48 -0.04 -5.60 16.98
CA ALA A 48 0.07 -4.39 16.19
C ALA A 48 1.51 -4.13 15.71
N PHE A 49 2.50 -4.36 16.59
CA PHE A 49 3.91 -4.23 16.26
C PHE A 49 4.32 -5.16 15.11
N TRP A 50 3.96 -6.43 15.19
CA TRP A 50 4.29 -7.37 14.13
C TRP A 50 3.55 -7.07 12.82
N MET A 51 2.29 -6.60 12.89
CA MET A 51 1.60 -6.13 11.69
C MET A 51 2.27 -4.90 11.07
N LEU A 52 2.77 -3.97 11.90
CA LEU A 52 3.55 -2.82 11.39
C LEU A 52 4.84 -3.28 10.71
N MET A 53 5.57 -4.26 11.27
CA MET A 53 6.79 -4.81 10.66
C MET A 53 6.50 -5.45 9.31
N LEU A 54 5.46 -6.28 9.23
CA LEU A 54 5.03 -6.90 7.97
C LEU A 54 4.55 -5.86 6.96
N GLY A 55 3.84 -4.83 7.42
CA GLY A 55 3.43 -3.69 6.60
C GLY A 55 4.61 -2.93 6.02
N ALA A 56 5.64 -2.66 6.83
CA ALA A 56 6.86 -2.00 6.38
C ALA A 56 7.63 -2.82 5.33
N LEU A 57 7.72 -4.14 5.50
CA LEU A 57 8.29 -5.04 4.48
C LEU A 57 7.46 -5.01 3.19
N GLY A 58 6.13 -5.03 3.32
CA GLY A 58 5.21 -4.89 2.20
C GLY A 58 5.38 -3.55 1.47
N VAL A 59 5.59 -2.45 2.21
CA VAL A 59 5.90 -1.13 1.63
C VAL A 59 7.18 -1.19 0.81
N ALA A 60 8.26 -1.76 1.35
CA ALA A 60 9.53 -1.88 0.64
C ALA A 60 9.38 -2.65 -0.68
N ALA A 61 8.67 -3.79 -0.65
CA ALA A 61 8.38 -4.59 -1.85
C ALA A 61 7.51 -3.82 -2.86
N SER A 62 6.50 -3.09 -2.37
CA SER A 62 5.61 -2.29 -3.24
C SER A 62 6.33 -1.11 -3.87
N VAL A 63 7.21 -0.42 -3.16
CA VAL A 63 8.04 0.65 -3.72
C VAL A 63 8.98 0.09 -4.79
N ALA A 64 9.68 -1.01 -4.50
CA ALA A 64 10.61 -1.62 -5.45
C ALA A 64 9.89 -2.05 -6.74
N THR A 65 8.75 -2.76 -6.62
CA THR A 65 7.98 -3.20 -7.78
C THR A 65 7.31 -2.05 -8.53
N GLY A 66 6.87 -0.99 -7.82
CA GLY A 66 6.26 0.19 -8.42
C GLY A 66 7.25 1.02 -9.23
N LEU A 67 8.44 1.28 -8.69
CA LEU A 67 9.51 1.98 -9.42
C LEU A 67 10.00 1.18 -10.62
N TYR A 68 10.07 -0.15 -10.50
CA TYR A 68 10.40 -1.03 -11.62
C TYR A 68 9.33 -1.00 -12.72
N ALA A 69 8.05 -0.94 -12.33
CA ALA A 69 6.91 -0.94 -13.25
C ALA A 69 6.68 0.42 -13.96
N GLU A 70 7.08 1.52 -13.34
CA GLU A 70 6.79 2.89 -13.79
C GLU A 70 7.13 3.17 -15.26
N PRO A 71 8.31 2.78 -15.80
CA PRO A 71 8.66 3.02 -17.21
C PRO A 71 7.73 2.29 -18.19
N GLY A 72 7.17 1.15 -17.78
CA GLY A 72 6.28 0.32 -18.61
C GLY A 72 4.81 0.73 -18.57
N VAL A 73 4.42 1.74 -17.78
CA VAL A 73 3.03 2.20 -17.72
C VAL A 73 2.67 2.97 -18.99
N MET A 74 1.85 2.34 -19.85
CA MET A 74 1.41 2.89 -21.13
C MET A 74 0.09 3.66 -20.94
N VAL A 75 0.18 4.94 -20.65
CA VAL A 75 -0.96 5.87 -20.54
C VAL A 75 -0.61 7.18 -21.25
N ALA A 76 -1.64 7.96 -21.63
CA ALA A 76 -1.45 9.29 -22.21
C ALA A 76 -0.64 10.20 -21.24
N GLU A 77 0.11 11.14 -21.80
CA GLU A 77 0.98 12.05 -21.01
C GLU A 77 0.19 12.84 -19.97
N SER A 78 -1.02 13.30 -20.32
CA SER A 78 -1.92 13.99 -19.37
C SER A 78 -2.30 13.11 -18.17
N VAL A 79 -2.56 11.82 -18.40
CA VAL A 79 -2.88 10.84 -17.33
C VAL A 79 -1.64 10.57 -16.48
N ARG A 80 -0.48 10.44 -17.12
CA ARG A 80 0.80 10.28 -16.42
C ARG A 80 1.06 11.45 -15.49
N ASP A 81 0.86 12.67 -15.95
CA ASP A 81 1.10 13.88 -15.16
C ASP A 81 0.11 14.07 -14.03
N GLN A 82 -1.17 13.81 -14.28
CA GLN A 82 -2.22 14.03 -13.29
C GLN A 82 -2.41 12.88 -12.30
N LEU A 83 -2.23 11.64 -12.71
CA LEU A 83 -2.50 10.49 -11.86
C LEU A 83 -1.23 9.79 -11.38
N LEU A 84 -0.33 9.40 -12.29
CA LEU A 84 0.87 8.63 -11.93
C LEU A 84 1.82 9.45 -11.04
N LYS A 85 2.06 10.72 -11.35
CA LYS A 85 2.91 11.57 -10.51
C LYS A 85 2.33 11.77 -9.11
N HIS A 86 1.02 12.04 -9.00
CA HIS A 86 0.36 12.20 -7.70
C HIS A 86 0.37 10.90 -6.90
N HIS A 87 0.01 9.77 -7.54
CA HIS A 87 0.12 8.44 -6.93
C HIS A 87 1.52 8.19 -6.38
N LYS A 88 2.55 8.39 -7.20
CA LYS A 88 3.96 8.20 -6.82
C LYS A 88 4.35 9.06 -5.62
N HIS A 89 4.05 10.37 -5.64
CA HIS A 89 4.39 11.27 -4.54
C HIS A 89 3.70 10.86 -3.23
N LEU A 90 2.40 10.55 -3.26
CA LEU A 90 1.67 10.10 -2.09
C LEU A 90 2.23 8.79 -1.54
N MET A 91 2.53 7.83 -2.42
CA MET A 91 3.08 6.54 -2.00
C MET A 91 4.49 6.66 -1.43
N LEU A 92 5.37 7.47 -2.02
CA LEU A 92 6.70 7.70 -1.47
C LEU A 92 6.66 8.45 -0.13
N THR A 93 5.75 9.41 0.03
CA THR A 93 5.54 10.11 1.31
C THR A 93 5.02 9.15 2.38
N ALA A 94 4.01 8.33 2.05
CA ALA A 94 3.50 7.29 2.95
C ALA A 94 4.60 6.28 3.34
N SER A 95 5.46 5.91 2.38
CA SER A 95 6.58 4.99 2.61
C SER A 95 7.62 5.58 3.57
N ALA A 96 7.99 6.83 3.37
CA ALA A 96 8.92 7.53 4.27
C ALA A 96 8.35 7.66 5.69
N MET A 97 7.07 8.05 5.82
CA MET A 97 6.39 8.11 7.11
C MET A 97 6.29 6.72 7.77
N THR A 98 6.00 5.67 7.00
CA THR A 98 6.00 4.29 7.50
C THR A 98 7.38 3.92 8.04
N GLY A 99 8.45 4.28 7.34
CA GLY A 99 9.82 4.07 7.82
C GLY A 99 10.09 4.75 9.16
N VAL A 100 9.72 6.02 9.30
CA VAL A 100 9.87 6.78 10.56
C VAL A 100 9.09 6.12 11.71
N VAL A 101 7.82 5.79 11.47
CA VAL A 101 6.96 5.14 12.48
C VAL A 101 7.49 3.76 12.87
N THR A 102 8.00 3.00 11.89
CA THR A 102 8.59 1.68 12.12
C THR A 102 9.86 1.78 12.98
N ILE A 103 10.76 2.72 12.66
CA ILE A 103 11.96 2.97 13.47
C ILE A 103 11.58 3.37 14.90
N TRP A 104 10.57 4.23 15.05
CA TRP A 104 10.09 4.63 16.38
C TRP A 104 9.52 3.43 17.16
N ALA A 105 8.70 2.60 16.51
CA ALA A 105 8.18 1.38 17.15
C ALA A 105 9.30 0.39 17.54
N LEU A 106 10.33 0.24 16.71
CA LEU A 106 11.50 -0.59 17.00
C LEU A 106 12.29 -0.08 18.21
N ALA A 107 12.44 1.24 18.35
CA ALA A 107 13.16 1.86 19.47
C ALA A 107 12.40 1.77 20.79
N ALA A 108 11.07 1.78 20.73
CA ALA A 108 10.19 1.89 21.91
C ALA A 108 9.31 0.65 22.18
N ARG A 109 9.68 -0.49 21.64
CA ARG A 109 8.94 -1.77 21.62
C ARG A 109 8.02 -2.04 22.80
N PRO A 110 6.81 -2.53 22.53
CA PRO A 110 6.14 -2.70 21.24
C PRO A 110 5.40 -1.44 20.78
N MET A 111 5.31 -0.42 21.65
CA MET A 111 4.62 0.85 21.40
C MET A 111 5.24 1.97 22.25
N PRO A 112 5.44 3.18 21.71
CA PRO A 112 5.93 4.31 22.49
C PRO A 112 5.00 4.65 23.65
N SER A 113 5.55 4.74 24.87
CA SER A 113 4.82 5.25 26.04
C SER A 113 4.75 6.78 26.01
N ARG A 114 5.89 7.44 25.77
CA ARG A 114 5.95 8.88 25.51
C ARG A 114 5.64 9.16 24.05
N GLY A 115 4.76 10.13 23.79
CA GLY A 115 4.36 10.48 22.43
C GLY A 115 3.38 9.50 21.78
N ARG A 116 2.73 8.61 22.55
CA ARG A 116 1.78 7.61 22.04
C ARG A 116 0.75 8.20 21.06
N TYR A 117 0.16 9.34 21.39
CA TYR A 117 -0.86 9.95 20.54
C TYR A 117 -0.29 10.51 19.23
N VAL A 118 0.95 11.02 19.25
CA VAL A 118 1.67 11.45 18.04
C VAL A 118 1.97 10.24 17.15
N PHE A 119 2.41 9.12 17.75
CA PHE A 119 2.61 7.87 17.03
C PHE A 119 1.33 7.35 16.38
N LEU A 120 0.21 7.34 17.09
CA LEU A 120 -1.10 6.96 16.55
C LEU A 120 -1.57 7.91 15.44
N ALA A 121 -1.39 9.22 15.64
CA ALA A 121 -1.72 10.22 14.62
C ALA A 121 -0.87 10.04 13.35
N ALA A 122 0.41 9.72 13.49
CA ALA A 122 1.30 9.42 12.36
C ALA A 122 0.84 8.16 11.61
N LEU A 123 0.46 7.10 12.31
CA LEU A 123 -0.10 5.88 11.69
C LEU A 123 -1.42 6.16 10.95
N LEU A 124 -2.31 6.98 11.51
CA LEU A 124 -3.52 7.42 10.85
C LEU A 124 -3.19 8.27 9.61
N GLY A 125 -2.20 9.15 9.71
CA GLY A 125 -1.69 9.92 8.57
C GLY A 125 -1.18 9.03 7.45
N VAL A 126 -0.41 7.99 7.77
CA VAL A 126 0.03 6.96 6.80
C VAL A 126 -1.19 6.30 6.14
N SER A 127 -2.21 5.93 6.93
CA SER A 127 -3.42 5.29 6.41
C SER A 127 -4.18 6.20 5.43
N VAL A 128 -4.29 7.49 5.74
CA VAL A 128 -4.92 8.49 4.86
C VAL A 128 -4.12 8.68 3.56
N LEU A 129 -2.79 8.76 3.65
CA LEU A 129 -1.93 8.88 2.45
C LEU A 129 -2.04 7.65 1.55
N ILE A 130 -2.10 6.45 2.15
CA ILE A 130 -2.30 5.19 1.40
C ILE A 130 -3.67 5.21 0.72
N ALA A 131 -4.75 5.61 1.41
CA ALA A 131 -6.09 5.69 0.82
C ALA A 131 -6.11 6.67 -0.37
N ALA A 132 -5.57 7.87 -0.19
CA ALA A 132 -5.50 8.88 -1.24
C ALA A 132 -4.66 8.40 -2.44
N GLY A 133 -3.49 7.80 -2.18
CA GLY A 133 -2.65 7.28 -3.27
C GLY A 133 -3.26 6.06 -3.96
N ALA A 134 -3.96 5.18 -3.22
CA ALA A 134 -4.68 4.05 -3.80
C ALA A 134 -5.82 4.50 -4.71
N ASP A 135 -6.51 5.61 -4.40
CA ASP A 135 -7.52 6.20 -5.27
C ASP A 135 -6.93 6.59 -6.63
N PHE A 136 -5.80 7.32 -6.65
CA PHE A 136 -5.11 7.64 -7.90
C PHE A 136 -4.65 6.39 -8.66
N GLY A 137 -4.14 5.37 -7.95
CA GLY A 137 -3.75 4.08 -8.53
C GLY A 137 -4.95 3.34 -9.12
N GLY A 138 -6.06 3.29 -8.39
CA GLY A 138 -7.31 2.68 -8.83
C GLY A 138 -7.86 3.35 -10.09
N ARG A 139 -7.89 4.67 -10.12
CA ARG A 139 -8.33 5.43 -11.33
C ARG A 139 -7.46 5.14 -12.55
N MET A 140 -6.14 5.02 -12.38
CA MET A 140 -5.27 4.62 -13.49
C MET A 140 -5.67 3.25 -14.05
N VAL A 141 -6.01 2.29 -13.20
CA VAL A 141 -6.38 0.93 -13.61
C VAL A 141 -7.80 0.90 -14.20
N TYR A 142 -8.78 1.44 -13.50
CA TYR A 142 -10.20 1.30 -13.87
C TYR A 142 -10.66 2.26 -14.95
N ASP A 143 -10.14 3.51 -14.96
CA ASP A 143 -10.56 4.52 -15.92
C ASP A 143 -9.69 4.50 -17.19
N TYR A 144 -8.40 4.09 -17.07
CA TYR A 144 -7.42 4.19 -18.14
C TYR A 144 -6.72 2.86 -18.48
N ASN A 145 -7.16 1.75 -17.88
CA ASN A 145 -6.61 0.40 -18.11
C ASN A 145 -5.08 0.30 -17.94
N ALA A 146 -4.50 1.14 -17.07
CA ALA A 146 -3.09 1.11 -16.79
C ALA A 146 -2.74 -0.19 -16.04
N GLY A 147 -1.88 -1.03 -16.61
CA GLY A 147 -1.48 -2.31 -16.00
C GLY A 147 -2.32 -3.51 -16.40
N GLY A 148 -3.35 -3.33 -17.25
CA GLY A 148 -4.07 -4.42 -17.92
C GLY A 148 -3.64 -4.59 -19.37
N ALA A 149 -3.74 -5.78 -19.92
CA ALA A 149 -3.70 -5.95 -21.36
C ALA A 149 -4.92 -5.23 -21.96
N ALA A 150 -4.74 -4.42 -23.00
CA ALA A 150 -5.86 -3.84 -23.71
C ALA A 150 -6.80 -4.98 -24.12
N CYS A 151 -8.05 -4.94 -23.63
CA CYS A 151 -9.05 -5.91 -24.02
C CYS A 151 -9.41 -5.59 -25.49
N PRO A 152 -8.96 -6.37 -26.49
CA PRO A 152 -9.15 -6.01 -27.88
C PRO A 152 -10.60 -6.23 -28.37
N GLN A 153 -11.43 -6.83 -27.52
CA GLN A 153 -12.82 -7.15 -27.83
C GLN A 153 -13.76 -6.67 -26.71
N PRO A 154 -14.95 -6.14 -27.04
CA PRO A 154 -15.99 -5.92 -26.05
C PRO A 154 -16.31 -7.25 -25.35
N ILE A 155 -16.50 -7.21 -24.02
CA ILE A 155 -16.91 -8.38 -23.28
C ILE A 155 -18.33 -8.75 -23.75
N ASP A 156 -18.47 -9.91 -24.37
CA ASP A 156 -19.77 -10.45 -24.77
C ASP A 156 -20.39 -11.17 -23.57
N PHE A 157 -21.36 -10.52 -22.92
CA PHE A 157 -22.14 -11.07 -21.82
C PHE A 157 -23.30 -11.97 -22.27
N SER A 158 -23.40 -12.31 -23.57
CA SER A 158 -24.49 -13.13 -24.10
C SER A 158 -24.24 -14.65 -24.01
N LYS A 159 -23.11 -15.06 -23.39
CA LYS A 159 -22.76 -16.47 -23.21
C LYS A 159 -22.86 -16.89 -21.76
#